data_16fc9ee15f378dc81f0cc03055196f96
#
_entry.id   16fc9ee15f378dc81f0cc03055196f96
#
_cell.length_a   1.000
_cell.length_b   1.000
_cell.length_c   1.000
_cell.angle_alpha   90.00
_cell.angle_beta   90.00
_cell.angle_gamma   90.00
#
_symmetry.space_group_name_H-M   'P 1'
#
loop_
_entity.id
_entity.type
_entity.pdbx_description
1 polymer ?
#
loop_
_entity_poly.entity_id
_entity_poly.type
_entity_poly.pdbx_seq_one_letter_code
_entity_poly.pdbx_strand_id
1 'polypeptide(L)'
;MIRRYTLGPAFSAAIVSVAIVTALAAGPARADDVNGTWLRETGLSKVKFAPCGGAICGHLVWLKPGTETPAKVGQRLFFDMKPTGPNAWSGNYSNPDDGKTYAAKMSLSGGTLTTEGCAFGGVICRSSTWTRSN
;
A
#
# COMPACT_ATOMS: atom_id res chain seq x y z
N MET A 1 28.32 22.37 81.72
CA MET A 1 27.32 22.92 80.79
C MET A 1 27.38 22.13 79.51
N ILE A 2 26.41 21.31 79.24
CA ILE A 2 26.35 20.48 78.03
C ILE A 2 25.43 21.17 77.07
N ARG A 3 25.96 21.67 75.97
CA ARG A 3 25.14 22.17 74.84
C ARG A 3 24.77 20.99 73.97
N ARG A 4 23.51 20.65 73.97
CA ARG A 4 22.99 19.69 73.04
C ARG A 4 22.62 20.41 71.74
N TYR A 5 23.37 20.12 70.72
CA TYR A 5 23.01 20.52 69.37
C TYR A 5 22.11 19.44 68.81
N THR A 6 20.84 19.72 68.67
CA THR A 6 19.95 18.89 67.95
C THR A 6 20.06 19.21 66.47
N LEU A 7 20.82 18.37 65.77
CA LEU A 7 20.77 18.37 64.31
C LEU A 7 19.47 17.72 63.87
N GLY A 8 18.55 18.54 63.40
CA GLY A 8 17.36 18.06 62.74
C GLY A 8 17.73 17.45 61.42
N PRO A 9 17.19 16.28 61.07
CA PRO A 9 17.43 15.71 59.77
C PRO A 9 16.75 16.57 58.69
N ALA A 10 17.58 17.08 57.80
CA ALA A 10 17.06 17.69 56.59
C ALA A 10 16.62 16.59 55.67
N PHE A 11 15.30 16.38 55.63
CA PHE A 11 14.72 15.53 54.61
C PHE A 11 14.68 16.31 53.31
N SER A 12 15.65 16.06 52.48
CA SER A 12 15.56 16.46 51.08
C SER A 12 14.58 15.52 50.40
N ALA A 13 13.38 15.96 50.26
CA ALA A 13 12.40 15.26 49.40
C ALA A 13 12.89 15.45 47.97
N ALA A 14 13.55 14.43 47.44
CA ALA A 14 13.82 14.37 46.02
C ALA A 14 12.49 14.09 45.33
N ILE A 15 11.92 15.12 44.74
CA ILE A 15 10.79 14.97 43.85
C ILE A 15 11.34 14.36 42.58
N VAL A 16 11.22 13.05 42.45
CA VAL A 16 11.45 12.37 41.16
C VAL A 16 10.26 12.71 40.28
N SER A 17 10.41 13.74 39.50
CA SER A 17 9.48 14.00 38.42
C SER A 17 9.64 12.88 37.39
N VAL A 18 8.80 11.87 37.50
CA VAL A 18 8.67 10.87 36.44
C VAL A 18 8.01 11.60 35.26
N ALA A 19 8.83 12.07 34.35
CA ALA A 19 8.35 12.51 33.06
C ALA A 19 7.79 11.25 32.36
N ILE A 20 6.48 11.07 32.42
CA ILE A 20 5.80 10.11 31.59
C ILE A 20 5.91 10.66 30.18
N VAL A 21 6.92 10.21 29.47
CA VAL A 21 6.97 10.36 28.03
C VAL A 21 5.87 9.45 27.50
N THR A 22 4.67 9.99 27.37
CA THR A 22 3.68 9.37 26.50
C THR A 22 4.26 9.48 25.10
N ALA A 23 5.00 8.47 24.70
CA ALA A 23 5.27 8.27 23.30
C ALA A 23 3.88 8.12 22.67
N LEU A 24 3.40 9.18 22.05
CA LEU A 24 2.38 9.04 21.03
C LEU A 24 2.99 8.11 20.00
N ALA A 25 2.69 6.81 20.12
CA ALA A 25 2.92 5.89 19.06
C ALA A 25 2.09 6.43 17.90
N ALA A 26 2.69 7.26 17.05
CA ALA A 26 2.24 7.38 15.70
C ALA A 26 2.23 5.93 15.21
N GLY A 27 1.04 5.35 15.06
CA GLY A 27 0.90 4.03 14.49
C GLY A 27 1.74 4.00 13.22
N PRO A 28 2.32 2.84 12.83
CA PRO A 28 3.07 2.75 11.59
C PRO A 28 2.23 3.44 10.52
N ALA A 29 2.84 4.39 9.79
CA ALA A 29 2.20 4.98 8.65
C ALA A 29 1.70 3.80 7.82
N ARG A 30 0.39 3.57 7.82
CA ARG A 30 -0.20 2.52 7.02
C ARG A 30 0.16 2.87 5.61
N ALA A 31 0.95 2.00 4.96
CA ALA A 31 1.01 1.99 3.52
C ALA A 31 -0.45 2.02 3.07
N ASP A 32 -0.82 3.00 2.28
CA ASP A 32 -2.16 3.08 1.73
C ASP A 32 -2.49 1.73 1.11
N ASP A 33 -3.66 1.22 1.41
CA ASP A 33 -4.06 -0.11 1.00
C ASP A 33 -4.46 -0.09 -0.47
N VAL A 34 -3.78 -0.89 -1.29
CA VAL A 34 -4.13 -1.06 -2.69
C VAL A 34 -5.41 -1.89 -2.88
N ASN A 35 -5.82 -2.64 -1.85
CA ASN A 35 -7.01 -3.46 -1.92
C ASN A 35 -8.26 -2.61 -2.21
N GLY A 36 -9.15 -3.15 -3.00
CA GLY A 36 -10.38 -2.49 -3.43
C GLY A 36 -10.45 -2.31 -4.93
N THR A 37 -11.44 -1.54 -5.36
CA THR A 37 -11.76 -1.37 -6.78
C THR A 37 -11.23 -0.04 -7.31
N TRP A 38 -10.66 -0.10 -8.49
CA TRP A 38 -9.98 1.00 -9.16
C TRP A 38 -10.50 1.17 -10.58
N LEU A 39 -10.80 2.42 -10.95
CA LEU A 39 -11.22 2.80 -12.30
C LEU A 39 -10.00 3.24 -13.11
N ARG A 40 -9.83 2.65 -14.29
CA ARG A 40 -8.77 3.03 -15.22
C ARG A 40 -8.99 4.44 -15.78
N GLU A 41 -7.90 5.14 -16.13
CA GLU A 41 -7.95 6.50 -16.69
C GLU A 41 -8.80 6.63 -17.96
N THR A 42 -8.93 5.54 -18.71
CA THR A 42 -9.82 5.51 -19.90
C THR A 42 -11.30 5.54 -19.53
N GLY A 43 -11.65 5.24 -18.27
CA GLY A 43 -13.05 5.08 -17.83
C GLY A 43 -13.74 3.81 -18.35
N LEU A 44 -13.00 2.90 -18.99
CA LEU A 44 -13.59 1.74 -19.68
C LEU A 44 -13.60 0.48 -18.84
N SER A 45 -12.79 0.42 -17.79
CA SER A 45 -12.66 -0.81 -16.99
C SER A 45 -12.37 -0.52 -15.53
N LYS A 46 -12.79 -1.45 -14.68
CA LYS A 46 -12.45 -1.46 -13.25
C LYS A 46 -11.78 -2.78 -12.88
N VAL A 47 -10.75 -2.68 -12.06
CA VAL A 47 -10.02 -3.81 -11.50
C VAL A 47 -10.13 -3.78 -9.99
N LYS A 48 -10.38 -4.93 -9.38
CA LYS A 48 -10.35 -5.10 -7.93
C LYS A 48 -9.10 -5.85 -7.52
N PHE A 49 -8.33 -5.23 -6.64
CA PHE A 49 -7.19 -5.86 -5.98
C PHE A 49 -7.59 -6.43 -4.63
N ALA A 50 -7.11 -7.62 -4.32
CA ALA A 50 -7.37 -8.31 -3.08
C ALA A 50 -6.23 -9.27 -2.75
N PRO A 51 -6.06 -9.66 -1.47
CA PRO A 51 -5.10 -10.68 -1.07
C PRO A 51 -5.36 -11.99 -1.81
N CYS A 52 -4.28 -12.66 -2.21
CA CYS A 52 -4.31 -13.85 -3.06
C CYS A 52 -3.08 -14.71 -2.75
N GLY A 53 -3.19 -15.63 -1.78
CA GLY A 53 -2.13 -16.58 -1.46
C GLY A 53 -0.79 -15.95 -1.04
N GLY A 54 -0.81 -14.97 -0.13
CA GLY A 54 0.40 -14.29 0.36
C GLY A 54 0.92 -13.18 -0.55
N ALA A 55 0.22 -12.91 -1.65
CA ALA A 55 0.47 -11.81 -2.57
C ALA A 55 -0.84 -11.05 -2.82
N ILE A 56 -0.87 -10.16 -3.79
CA ILE A 56 -2.06 -9.44 -4.23
C ILE A 56 -2.36 -9.82 -5.67
N CYS A 57 -3.64 -10.07 -5.96
CA CYS A 57 -4.16 -10.27 -7.30
C CYS A 57 -5.12 -9.16 -7.69
N GLY A 58 -5.17 -8.84 -8.97
CA GLY A 58 -6.13 -7.91 -9.55
C GLY A 58 -7.00 -8.60 -10.59
N HIS A 59 -8.32 -8.54 -10.38
CA HIS A 59 -9.30 -9.12 -11.29
C HIS A 59 -10.13 -8.03 -11.96
N LEU A 60 -10.39 -8.19 -13.23
CA LEU A 60 -11.30 -7.32 -13.95
C LEU A 60 -12.73 -7.53 -13.40
N VAL A 61 -13.35 -6.48 -12.87
CA VAL A 61 -14.68 -6.58 -12.25
C VAL A 61 -15.75 -5.84 -13.03
N TRP A 62 -15.38 -4.97 -13.94
CA TRP A 62 -16.33 -4.21 -14.74
C TRP A 62 -15.71 -3.74 -16.05
N LEU A 63 -16.50 -3.79 -17.10
CA LEU A 63 -16.23 -3.19 -18.41
C LEU A 63 -17.38 -2.26 -18.76
N LYS A 64 -17.05 -1.07 -19.26
CA LYS A 64 -18.07 -0.18 -19.77
C LYS A 64 -18.83 -0.87 -20.92
N PRO A 65 -20.18 -0.84 -20.91
CA PRO A 65 -20.95 -1.43 -22.01
C PRO A 65 -20.53 -0.88 -23.37
N GLY A 66 -20.40 -1.77 -24.36
CA GLY A 66 -19.95 -1.41 -25.70
C GLY A 66 -18.43 -1.34 -25.88
N THR A 67 -17.65 -1.62 -24.85
CA THR A 67 -16.19 -1.70 -24.98
C THR A 67 -15.77 -2.92 -25.76
N GLU A 68 -15.08 -2.71 -26.87
CA GLU A 68 -14.49 -3.79 -27.66
C GLU A 68 -13.13 -4.19 -27.07
N THR A 69 -13.07 -5.40 -26.53
CA THR A 69 -11.86 -5.93 -25.91
C THR A 69 -11.97 -7.45 -25.78
N PRO A 70 -10.87 -8.20 -25.92
CA PRO A 70 -10.88 -9.62 -25.59
C PRO A 70 -10.90 -9.89 -24.08
N ALA A 71 -10.73 -8.87 -23.25
CA ALA A 71 -10.78 -9.00 -21.79
C ALA A 71 -12.20 -9.35 -21.32
N LYS A 72 -12.28 -10.19 -20.30
CA LYS A 72 -13.56 -10.63 -19.72
C LYS A 72 -13.63 -10.31 -18.23
N VAL A 73 -14.80 -9.87 -17.79
CA VAL A 73 -15.10 -9.71 -16.36
C VAL A 73 -14.85 -11.04 -15.64
N GLY A 74 -14.14 -10.96 -14.51
CA GLY A 74 -13.65 -12.11 -13.75
C GLY A 74 -12.23 -12.55 -14.10
N GLN A 75 -11.67 -12.07 -15.18
CA GLN A 75 -10.32 -12.42 -15.61
C GLN A 75 -9.27 -11.85 -14.63
N ARG A 76 -8.33 -12.69 -14.22
CA ARG A 76 -7.18 -12.26 -13.44
C ARG A 76 -6.19 -11.55 -14.35
N LEU A 77 -5.93 -10.27 -14.07
CA LEU A 77 -4.98 -9.45 -14.84
C LEU A 77 -3.64 -9.31 -14.13
N PHE A 78 -3.66 -9.05 -12.84
CA PHE A 78 -2.44 -8.90 -12.02
C PHE A 78 -2.34 -10.06 -11.04
N PHE A 79 -1.16 -10.61 -10.85
CA PHE A 79 -0.96 -11.70 -9.91
C PHE A 79 0.48 -11.71 -9.37
N ASP A 80 0.65 -12.39 -8.22
CA ASP A 80 1.91 -12.45 -7.50
C ASP A 80 2.51 -11.07 -7.20
N MET A 81 1.65 -10.07 -7.03
CA MET A 81 2.08 -8.72 -6.69
C MET A 81 2.52 -8.69 -5.23
N LYS A 82 3.82 -8.50 -5.02
CA LYS A 82 4.47 -8.50 -3.70
C LYS A 82 5.07 -7.13 -3.41
N PRO A 83 5.01 -6.66 -2.15
CA PRO A 83 5.61 -5.39 -1.78
C PRO A 83 7.10 -5.35 -2.10
N THR A 84 7.54 -4.26 -2.73
CA THR A 84 8.95 -3.95 -2.99
C THR A 84 9.45 -2.75 -2.21
N GLY A 85 8.56 -2.07 -1.53
CA GLY A 85 8.82 -0.89 -0.71
C GLY A 85 7.51 -0.30 -0.21
N PRO A 86 7.56 0.86 0.47
CA PRO A 86 6.34 1.57 0.86
C PRO A 86 5.51 1.91 -0.38
N ASN A 87 4.25 1.50 -0.40
CA ASN A 87 3.31 1.81 -1.49
C ASN A 87 3.78 1.36 -2.88
N ALA A 88 4.58 0.30 -2.95
CA ALA A 88 5.09 -0.24 -4.20
C ALA A 88 5.04 -1.78 -4.20
N TRP A 89 4.72 -2.33 -5.35
CA TRP A 89 4.61 -3.79 -5.55
C TRP A 89 5.20 -4.16 -6.91
N SER A 90 5.66 -5.39 -7.03
CA SER A 90 6.02 -5.98 -8.31
C SER A 90 5.52 -7.41 -8.40
N GLY A 91 5.24 -7.84 -9.62
CA GLY A 91 4.72 -9.16 -9.92
C GLY A 91 4.50 -9.33 -11.40
N ASN A 92 3.32 -9.79 -11.79
CA ASN A 92 3.01 -10.15 -13.17
C ASN A 92 1.69 -9.53 -13.64
N TYR A 93 1.61 -9.30 -14.92
CA TYR A 93 0.43 -8.85 -15.63
C TYR A 93 0.15 -9.76 -16.82
N SER A 94 -1.07 -10.29 -16.87
CA SER A 94 -1.56 -11.06 -18.01
C SER A 94 -2.31 -10.13 -18.96
N ASN A 95 -1.75 -9.88 -20.13
CA ASN A 95 -2.36 -8.98 -21.10
C ASN A 95 -3.45 -9.71 -21.90
N PRO A 96 -4.72 -9.29 -21.80
CA PRO A 96 -5.78 -9.94 -22.56
C PRO A 96 -5.70 -9.73 -24.08
N ASP A 97 -5.01 -8.68 -24.53
CA ASP A 97 -4.91 -8.37 -25.96
C ASP A 97 -4.00 -9.36 -26.73
N ASP A 98 -2.98 -9.88 -26.07
CA ASP A 98 -2.03 -10.82 -26.70
C ASP A 98 -1.91 -12.16 -25.98
N GLY A 99 -2.57 -12.30 -24.82
CA GLY A 99 -2.50 -13.52 -24.01
C GLY A 99 -1.17 -13.77 -23.33
N LYS A 100 -0.24 -12.80 -23.34
CA LYS A 100 1.09 -12.94 -22.77
C LYS A 100 1.16 -12.39 -21.36
N THR A 101 2.14 -12.90 -20.60
CA THR A 101 2.45 -12.40 -19.25
C THR A 101 3.67 -11.50 -19.30
N TYR A 102 3.54 -10.36 -18.67
CA TYR A 102 4.58 -9.34 -18.57
C TYR A 102 4.95 -9.09 -17.10
N ALA A 103 6.18 -8.63 -16.89
CA ALA A 103 6.54 -8.12 -15.57
C ALA A 103 5.71 -6.89 -15.25
N ALA A 104 5.18 -6.82 -14.03
CA ALA A 104 4.33 -5.72 -13.59
C ALA A 104 4.91 -5.02 -12.37
N LYS A 105 4.71 -3.71 -12.34
CA LYS A 105 4.98 -2.87 -11.17
C LYS A 105 3.75 -2.05 -10.85
N MET A 106 3.54 -1.79 -9.57
CA MET A 106 2.51 -0.89 -9.08
C MET A 106 3.09 0.07 -8.07
N SER A 107 2.58 1.27 -8.07
CA SER A 107 2.86 2.27 -7.03
C SER A 107 1.61 3.05 -6.69
N LEU A 108 1.45 3.36 -5.42
CA LEU A 108 0.33 4.11 -4.89
C LEU A 108 0.83 5.45 -4.36
N SER A 109 0.29 6.55 -4.88
CA SER A 109 0.63 7.89 -4.44
C SER A 109 -0.65 8.72 -4.28
N GLY A 110 -0.95 9.09 -3.04
CA GLY A 110 -2.22 9.72 -2.73
C GLY A 110 -3.39 8.82 -3.13
N GLY A 111 -4.36 9.35 -3.85
CA GLY A 111 -5.51 8.58 -4.36
C GLY A 111 -5.28 7.94 -5.74
N THR A 112 -4.05 7.93 -6.26
CA THR A 112 -3.74 7.44 -7.60
C THR A 112 -2.88 6.20 -7.54
N LEU A 113 -3.34 5.12 -8.18
CA LEU A 113 -2.57 3.91 -8.41
C LEU A 113 -2.00 3.97 -9.82
N THR A 114 -0.70 3.70 -9.95
CA THR A 114 -0.03 3.55 -11.23
C THR A 114 0.38 2.10 -11.40
N THR A 115 0.00 1.51 -12.53
CA THR A 115 0.46 0.17 -12.92
C THR A 115 1.32 0.26 -14.16
N GLU A 116 2.32 -0.60 -14.25
CA GLU A 116 3.25 -0.65 -15.37
C GLU A 116 3.48 -2.09 -15.76
N GLY A 117 3.32 -2.39 -17.04
CA GLY A 117 3.66 -3.69 -17.62
C GLY A 117 4.86 -3.53 -18.54
N CYS A 118 5.88 -4.37 -18.34
CA CYS A 118 7.15 -4.26 -19.05
C CYS A 118 7.51 -5.55 -19.79
N ALA A 119 8.01 -5.39 -21.02
CA ALA A 119 8.56 -6.45 -21.82
C ALA A 119 10.08 -6.26 -22.02
N PHE A 120 10.75 -7.28 -22.53
CA PHE A 120 12.19 -7.24 -22.89
C PHE A 120 13.10 -6.79 -21.73
N GLY A 121 12.95 -7.45 -20.57
CA GLY A 121 13.78 -7.15 -19.41
C GLY A 121 13.57 -5.76 -18.82
N GLY A 122 12.38 -5.17 -19.01
CA GLY A 122 12.04 -3.85 -18.49
C GLY A 122 12.37 -2.68 -19.44
N VAL A 123 12.74 -2.97 -20.69
CA VAL A 123 13.11 -1.94 -21.68
C VAL A 123 11.88 -1.25 -22.27
N ILE A 124 10.81 -1.99 -22.52
CA ILE A 124 9.57 -1.47 -23.07
C ILE A 124 8.48 -1.59 -22.01
N CYS A 125 8.00 -0.46 -21.51
CA CYS A 125 6.98 -0.41 -20.48
C CYS A 125 5.77 0.41 -20.95
N ARG A 126 4.58 0.00 -20.52
CA ARG A 126 3.33 0.74 -20.67
C ARG A 126 2.69 0.95 -19.32
N SER A 127 2.30 2.18 -19.05
CA SER A 127 1.71 2.57 -17.77
C SER A 127 0.21 2.86 -17.92
N SER A 128 -0.51 2.58 -16.85
CA SER A 128 -1.91 3.00 -16.67
C SER A 128 -2.05 3.62 -15.30
N THR A 129 -2.91 4.61 -15.20
CA THR A 129 -3.29 5.22 -13.93
C THR A 129 -4.73 4.89 -13.58
N TRP A 130 -4.99 4.79 -12.29
CA TRP A 130 -6.25 4.34 -11.75
C TRP A 130 -6.65 5.23 -10.58
N THR A 131 -7.93 5.49 -10.46
CA THR A 131 -8.50 6.19 -9.31
C THR A 131 -9.42 5.25 -8.54
N ARG A 132 -9.51 5.46 -7.23
CA ARG A 132 -10.34 4.62 -6.36
C ARG A 132 -11.79 4.71 -6.82
N SER A 133 -12.45 3.56 -6.92
CA SER A 133 -13.85 3.43 -7.32
C SER A 133 -14.62 2.60 -6.31
N ASN A 134 -15.90 2.87 -6.21
CA ASN A 134 -16.82 2.08 -5.38
C ASN A 134 -17.46 0.95 -6.18
#